data_0b4f9f63e16b3f6e965bd9b823dbb59b
#
_entry.id   0b4f9f63e16b3f6e965bd9b823dbb59b
#
_cell.length_a   1.000
_cell.length_b   1.000
_cell.length_c   1.000
_cell.angle_alpha   90.00
_cell.angle_beta   90.00
_cell.angle_gamma   90.00
#
_symmetry.space_group_name_H-M   'P 1'
#
loop_
_entity.id
_entity.type
_entity.pdbx_description
1 polymer ?
#
loop_
_entity_poly.entity_id
_entity_poly.type
_entity_poly.pdbx_seq_one_letter_code
_entity_poly.pdbx_strand_id
1 'polypeptide(L)'
;MSVEPDSQHAELEGGTSTPVNPYPEAFRADVVDDLHGHHVADPYRWLEDRSDPATEHWIETQAEIFGSQRDTWESVGHWRSRIAALLGSGTVSIPVWRGERRFFMQRNPDQEHAVLLCVDPDGTQRVLIDPAKIDPSGLTTLDAWQPDKQGRQLAYQLSVGGT
;
A
#
# COMPACT_ATOMS: atom_id res chain seq x y z
N MET A 1 41.92 -34.94 57.09
CA MET A 1 40.48 -34.97 56.93
C MET A 1 40.21 -34.19 55.66
N SER A 2 40.25 -34.91 54.48
CA SER A 2 40.20 -34.35 53.15
C SER A 2 38.76 -34.43 52.67
N VAL A 3 38.22 -33.34 52.21
CA VAL A 3 36.90 -33.28 51.61
C VAL A 3 37.11 -33.07 50.09
N GLU A 4 36.75 -34.08 49.30
CA GLU A 4 36.69 -33.99 47.83
C GLU A 4 35.47 -33.17 47.42
N PRO A 5 35.56 -32.35 46.40
CA PRO A 5 34.37 -31.74 45.73
C PRO A 5 33.86 -32.67 44.69
N ASP A 6 32.57 -33.00 44.80
CA ASP A 6 31.76 -33.75 43.85
C ASP A 6 31.51 -32.88 42.59
N SER A 7 32.08 -33.31 41.47
CA SER A 7 31.90 -32.65 40.15
C SER A 7 30.79 -33.35 39.38
N GLN A 8 29.57 -32.90 39.53
CA GLN A 8 28.47 -33.27 38.61
C GLN A 8 28.45 -32.28 37.45
N HIS A 9 29.12 -32.65 36.37
CA HIS A 9 28.92 -32.02 35.07
C HIS A 9 27.56 -32.47 34.49
N ALA A 10 26.56 -31.61 34.57
CA ALA A 10 25.35 -31.77 33.80
C ALA A 10 25.66 -31.38 32.33
N GLU A 11 25.76 -32.37 31.45
CA GLU A 11 25.80 -32.17 30.00
C GLU A 11 24.44 -31.63 29.58
N LEU A 12 24.40 -30.33 29.28
CA LEU A 12 23.30 -29.71 28.57
C LEU A 12 23.43 -30.09 27.10
N GLU A 13 22.74 -31.17 26.71
CA GLU A 13 22.48 -31.44 25.29
C GLU A 13 21.65 -30.31 24.72
N GLY A 14 22.35 -29.31 24.20
CA GLY A 14 21.78 -28.23 23.41
C GLY A 14 21.37 -28.76 22.04
N GLY A 15 20.18 -29.30 21.91
CA GLY A 15 19.56 -29.56 20.61
C GLY A 15 19.41 -28.24 19.86
N THR A 16 20.35 -27.95 18.96
CA THR A 16 20.21 -26.87 17.96
C THR A 16 19.12 -27.27 16.97
N SER A 17 17.86 -26.99 17.32
CA SER A 17 16.81 -27.00 16.33
C SER A 17 17.08 -25.84 15.37
N THR A 18 17.49 -26.18 14.15
CA THR A 18 17.56 -25.22 13.04
C THR A 18 16.19 -24.52 12.97
N PRO A 19 16.12 -23.18 13.04
CA PRO A 19 14.83 -22.51 12.92
C PRO A 19 14.20 -22.88 11.60
N VAL A 20 13.05 -23.53 11.65
CA VAL A 20 12.27 -23.85 10.45
C VAL A 20 11.88 -22.51 9.83
N ASN A 21 12.35 -22.28 8.60
CA ASN A 21 11.96 -21.07 7.87
C ASN A 21 10.42 -21.10 7.68
N PRO A 22 9.67 -20.16 8.28
CA PRO A 22 8.21 -20.15 8.17
C PRO A 22 7.72 -19.68 6.79
N TYR A 23 8.61 -19.19 5.94
CA TYR A 23 8.26 -18.66 4.64
C TYR A 23 8.28 -19.78 3.57
N PRO A 24 7.29 -19.82 2.67
CA PRO A 24 7.27 -20.76 1.57
C PRO A 24 8.49 -20.53 0.65
N GLU A 25 9.01 -21.59 0.09
CA GLU A 25 10.08 -21.51 -0.88
C GLU A 25 9.52 -20.97 -2.21
N ALA A 26 10.11 -19.89 -2.72
CA ALA A 26 9.73 -19.36 -4.02
C ALA A 26 10.37 -20.19 -5.14
N PHE A 27 9.58 -20.56 -6.13
CA PHE A 27 10.07 -21.24 -7.34
C PHE A 27 11.12 -20.38 -8.05
N ARG A 28 12.20 -21.00 -8.49
CA ARG A 28 13.27 -20.36 -9.25
C ARG A 28 13.25 -20.86 -10.69
N ALA A 29 12.89 -19.99 -11.64
CA ALA A 29 12.91 -20.28 -13.07
C ALA A 29 14.33 -20.09 -13.65
N ASP A 30 14.64 -20.83 -14.70
CA ASP A 30 15.92 -20.70 -15.45
C ASP A 30 15.80 -19.61 -16.54
N VAL A 31 15.44 -18.40 -16.12
CA VAL A 31 15.35 -17.24 -17.01
C VAL A 31 16.65 -16.45 -16.93
N VAL A 32 17.24 -16.15 -18.10
CA VAL A 32 18.48 -15.37 -18.21
C VAL A 32 18.35 -14.38 -19.36
N ASP A 33 18.60 -13.11 -19.08
CA ASP A 33 18.66 -12.06 -20.08
C ASP A 33 20.10 -11.81 -20.53
N ASP A 34 20.28 -11.45 -21.79
CA ASP A 34 21.51 -10.87 -22.28
C ASP A 34 21.36 -9.33 -22.30
N LEU A 35 21.99 -8.67 -21.35
CA LEU A 35 22.01 -7.23 -21.25
C LEU A 35 23.40 -6.70 -21.62
N HIS A 36 23.52 -6.16 -22.82
CA HIS A 36 24.79 -5.63 -23.34
C HIS A 36 25.96 -6.62 -23.32
N GLY A 37 25.69 -7.91 -23.62
CA GLY A 37 26.66 -8.99 -23.58
C GLY A 37 26.94 -9.60 -22.22
N HIS A 38 26.14 -9.24 -21.21
CA HIS A 38 26.18 -9.82 -19.87
C HIS A 38 24.95 -10.71 -19.63
N HIS A 39 25.18 -11.95 -19.21
CA HIS A 39 24.10 -12.86 -18.83
C HIS A 39 23.65 -12.57 -17.41
N VAL A 40 22.43 -12.07 -17.28
CA VAL A 40 21.79 -11.70 -15.99
C VAL A 40 20.65 -12.67 -15.71
N ALA A 41 20.78 -13.47 -14.64
CA ALA A 41 19.72 -14.39 -14.21
C ALA A 41 18.56 -13.62 -13.56
N ASP A 42 17.34 -13.96 -13.97
CA ASP A 42 16.10 -13.42 -13.41
C ASP A 42 15.13 -14.56 -13.03
N PRO A 43 15.43 -15.27 -11.93
CA PRO A 43 14.69 -16.48 -11.56
C PRO A 43 13.28 -16.21 -11.06
N TYR A 44 12.91 -14.96 -10.83
CA TYR A 44 11.62 -14.56 -10.27
C TYR A 44 10.76 -13.72 -11.22
N ARG A 45 11.07 -13.68 -12.51
CA ARG A 45 10.30 -12.96 -13.54
C ARG A 45 8.82 -13.33 -13.55
N TRP A 46 8.49 -14.57 -13.22
CA TRP A 46 7.11 -15.03 -13.14
C TRP A 46 6.25 -14.23 -12.17
N LEU A 47 6.85 -13.57 -11.16
CA LEU A 47 6.15 -12.69 -10.22
C LEU A 47 5.69 -11.34 -10.84
N GLU A 48 6.17 -10.99 -12.02
CA GLU A 48 5.77 -9.75 -12.71
C GLU A 48 4.37 -9.86 -13.31
N ASP A 49 3.95 -11.06 -13.70
CA ASP A 49 2.59 -11.30 -14.19
C ASP A 49 1.65 -11.61 -13.02
N ARG A 50 0.87 -10.59 -12.62
CA ARG A 50 -0.11 -10.70 -11.55
C ARG A 50 -1.30 -11.59 -11.88
N SER A 51 -1.53 -11.91 -13.16
CA SER A 51 -2.61 -12.79 -13.63
C SER A 51 -2.18 -14.25 -13.75
N ASP A 52 -0.90 -14.57 -13.56
CA ASP A 52 -0.40 -15.95 -13.53
C ASP A 52 -0.91 -16.64 -12.25
N PRO A 53 -1.57 -17.80 -12.37
CA PRO A 53 -2.07 -18.56 -11.21
C PRO A 53 -0.98 -18.91 -10.17
N ALA A 54 0.27 -19.11 -10.58
CA ALA A 54 1.37 -19.35 -9.66
C ALA A 54 1.71 -18.10 -8.83
N THR A 55 1.66 -16.92 -9.47
CA THR A 55 1.82 -15.63 -8.79
C THR A 55 0.69 -15.35 -7.83
N GLU A 56 -0.56 -15.57 -8.25
CA GLU A 56 -1.74 -15.42 -7.38
C GLU A 56 -1.63 -16.32 -6.15
N HIS A 57 -1.34 -17.60 -6.34
CA HIS A 57 -1.18 -18.56 -5.25
C HIS A 57 -0.03 -18.16 -4.29
N TRP A 58 1.09 -17.68 -4.83
CA TRP A 58 2.21 -17.23 -3.99
C TRP A 58 1.83 -16.01 -3.14
N ILE A 59 1.12 -15.05 -3.73
CA ILE A 59 0.61 -13.85 -3.02
C ILE A 59 -0.37 -14.26 -1.91
N GLU A 60 -1.30 -15.19 -2.19
CA GLU A 60 -2.26 -15.70 -1.20
C GLU A 60 -1.54 -16.35 -0.01
N THR A 61 -0.55 -17.22 -0.29
CA THR A 61 0.24 -17.88 0.76
C THR A 61 1.00 -16.88 1.64
N GLN A 62 1.59 -15.84 1.04
CA GLN A 62 2.25 -14.76 1.80
C GLN A 62 1.23 -13.96 2.65
N ALA A 63 0.03 -13.71 2.11
CA ALA A 63 -1.03 -13.01 2.83
C ALA A 63 -1.54 -13.83 4.04
N GLU A 64 -1.62 -15.15 3.94
CA GLU A 64 -1.97 -16.03 5.06
C GLU A 64 -0.93 -15.96 6.18
N ILE A 65 0.37 -16.03 5.86
CA ILE A 65 1.45 -15.90 6.83
C ILE A 65 1.37 -14.54 7.53
N PHE A 66 1.24 -13.46 6.76
CA PHE A 66 1.07 -12.12 7.32
C PHE A 66 -0.17 -12.04 8.22
N GLY A 67 -1.29 -12.61 7.77
CA GLY A 67 -2.55 -12.64 8.53
C GLY A 67 -2.37 -13.31 9.89
N SER A 68 -1.74 -14.49 9.92
CA SER A 68 -1.48 -15.23 11.16
C SER A 68 -0.59 -14.47 12.15
N GLN A 69 0.41 -13.75 11.65
CA GLN A 69 1.29 -12.91 12.49
C GLN A 69 0.55 -11.66 12.98
N ARG A 70 -0.16 -10.96 12.09
CA ARG A 70 -0.94 -9.76 12.43
C ARG A 70 -1.95 -10.02 13.55
N ASP A 71 -2.59 -11.17 13.52
CA ASP A 71 -3.63 -11.52 14.49
C ASP A 71 -3.07 -11.76 15.91
N THR A 72 -1.75 -11.91 16.04
CA THR A 72 -1.04 -11.95 17.34
C THR A 72 -0.73 -10.55 17.92
N TRP A 73 -0.90 -9.49 17.14
CA TRP A 73 -0.53 -8.14 17.57
C TRP A 73 -1.66 -7.46 18.35
N GLU A 74 -1.59 -7.48 19.65
CA GLU A 74 -2.60 -6.91 20.56
C GLU A 74 -2.87 -5.42 20.31
N SER A 75 -1.87 -4.66 19.81
CA SER A 75 -1.97 -3.21 19.59
C SER A 75 -2.67 -2.81 18.29
N VAL A 76 -2.92 -3.72 17.36
CA VAL A 76 -3.50 -3.41 16.03
C VAL A 76 -4.84 -2.71 16.14
N GLY A 77 -5.73 -3.22 17.00
CA GLY A 77 -7.07 -2.63 17.20
C GLY A 77 -6.98 -1.20 17.75
N HIS A 78 -6.10 -0.96 18.71
CA HIS A 78 -5.85 0.37 19.27
C HIS A 78 -5.36 1.36 18.19
N TRP A 79 -4.31 0.99 17.44
CA TRP A 79 -3.75 1.86 16.42
C TRP A 79 -4.71 2.12 15.27
N ARG A 80 -5.45 1.10 14.84
CA ARG A 80 -6.49 1.27 13.81
C ARG A 80 -7.53 2.30 14.23
N SER A 81 -8.05 2.20 15.46
CA SER A 81 -9.04 3.15 15.98
C SER A 81 -8.46 4.57 16.08
N ARG A 82 -7.20 4.68 16.52
CA ARG A 82 -6.53 5.97 16.64
C ARG A 82 -6.31 6.65 15.29
N ILE A 83 -5.83 5.88 14.30
CA ILE A 83 -5.61 6.36 12.93
C ILE A 83 -6.95 6.72 12.28
N ALA A 84 -7.99 5.90 12.43
CA ALA A 84 -9.31 6.19 11.90
C ALA A 84 -9.88 7.50 12.45
N ALA A 85 -9.71 7.75 13.75
CA ALA A 85 -10.15 9.00 14.37
C ALA A 85 -9.40 10.23 13.83
N LEU A 86 -8.10 10.11 13.54
CA LEU A 86 -7.29 11.19 12.94
C LEU A 86 -7.65 11.42 11.47
N LEU A 87 -7.80 10.35 10.71
CA LEU A 87 -8.18 10.41 9.28
C LEU A 87 -9.63 10.84 9.08
N GLY A 88 -10.49 10.64 10.08
CA GLY A 88 -11.89 11.06 10.06
C GLY A 88 -12.09 12.59 10.14
N SER A 89 -11.04 13.38 10.29
CA SER A 89 -11.10 14.83 10.19
C SER A 89 -11.12 15.29 8.75
N GLY A 90 -12.09 15.62 8.06
CA GLY A 90 -12.05 16.06 6.64
C GLY A 90 -10.87 16.98 6.30
N THR A 91 -10.55 17.11 5.04
CA THR A 91 -9.43 17.92 4.56
C THR A 91 -9.87 18.85 3.44
N VAL A 92 -9.27 20.04 3.37
CA VAL A 92 -9.45 20.99 2.27
C VAL A 92 -8.06 21.46 1.84
N SER A 93 -7.77 21.37 0.55
CA SER A 93 -6.50 21.84 0.01
C SER A 93 -6.47 23.37 -0.13
N ILE A 94 -5.27 23.91 -0.34
CA ILE A 94 -5.12 25.32 -0.75
C ILE A 94 -5.80 25.52 -2.11
N PRO A 95 -6.65 26.54 -2.28
CA PRO A 95 -7.33 26.78 -3.54
C PRO A 95 -6.39 27.36 -4.61
N VAL A 96 -6.60 26.92 -5.85
CA VAL A 96 -5.96 27.46 -7.06
C VAL A 96 -6.95 28.44 -7.71
N TRP A 97 -6.56 29.70 -7.85
CA TRP A 97 -7.39 30.73 -8.48
C TRP A 97 -7.10 30.82 -9.97
N ARG A 98 -8.16 30.97 -10.76
CA ARG A 98 -8.12 31.28 -12.19
C ARG A 98 -9.22 32.32 -12.50
N GLY A 99 -8.80 33.59 -12.64
CA GLY A 99 -9.75 34.70 -12.64
C GLY A 99 -10.50 34.74 -11.32
N GLU A 100 -11.83 34.76 -11.37
CA GLU A 100 -12.72 34.78 -10.18
C GLU A 100 -13.14 33.38 -9.72
N ARG A 101 -12.68 32.31 -10.42
CA ARG A 101 -12.93 30.90 -10.03
C ARG A 101 -11.86 30.39 -9.09
N ARG A 102 -12.26 29.55 -8.14
CA ARG A 102 -11.35 28.82 -7.26
C ARG A 102 -11.58 27.33 -7.36
N PHE A 103 -10.47 26.60 -7.47
CA PHE A 103 -10.43 25.14 -7.59
C PHE A 103 -9.70 24.57 -6.39
N PHE A 104 -10.24 23.54 -5.75
CA PHE A 104 -9.62 22.92 -4.59
C PHE A 104 -10.10 21.48 -4.40
N MET A 105 -9.29 20.69 -3.72
CA MET A 105 -9.66 19.35 -3.27
C MET A 105 -10.32 19.43 -1.91
N GLN A 106 -11.37 18.65 -1.71
CA GLN A 106 -12.03 18.48 -0.42
C GLN A 106 -12.35 17.01 -0.19
N ARG A 107 -12.06 16.52 1.02
CA ARG A 107 -12.48 15.21 1.50
C ARG A 107 -13.27 15.39 2.79
N ASN A 108 -14.51 14.95 2.80
CA ASN A 108 -15.31 14.92 4.03
C ASN A 108 -14.92 13.72 4.92
N PRO A 109 -15.25 13.74 6.22
CA PRO A 109 -14.88 12.66 7.15
C PRO A 109 -15.33 11.26 6.74
N ASP A 110 -16.44 11.16 6.03
CA ASP A 110 -17.10 9.94 5.56
C ASP A 110 -16.65 9.51 4.17
N GLN A 111 -15.76 10.26 3.51
CA GLN A 111 -15.25 9.97 2.18
C GLN A 111 -13.86 9.33 2.25
N GLU A 112 -13.63 8.33 1.41
CA GLU A 112 -12.31 7.71 1.23
C GLU A 112 -11.41 8.58 0.37
N HIS A 113 -11.94 9.13 -0.74
CA HIS A 113 -11.21 9.95 -1.68
C HIS A 113 -11.66 11.42 -1.63
N ALA A 114 -10.70 12.32 -1.88
CA ALA A 114 -11.01 13.73 -2.05
C ALA A 114 -11.66 13.97 -3.42
N VAL A 115 -12.61 14.90 -3.46
CA VAL A 115 -13.24 15.38 -4.69
C VAL A 115 -12.63 16.70 -5.11
N LEU A 116 -12.55 16.95 -6.42
CA LEU A 116 -12.15 18.24 -6.97
C LEU A 116 -13.40 19.12 -7.15
N LEU A 117 -13.34 20.28 -6.57
CA LEU A 117 -14.41 21.28 -6.56
C LEU A 117 -14.00 22.53 -7.31
N CYS A 118 -14.97 23.21 -7.88
CA CYS A 118 -14.87 24.56 -8.41
C CYS A 118 -15.93 25.44 -7.75
N VAL A 119 -15.57 26.64 -7.36
CA VAL A 119 -16.52 27.69 -7.01
C VAL A 119 -16.49 28.75 -8.09
N ASP A 120 -17.63 28.97 -8.71
CA ASP A 120 -17.85 29.99 -9.75
C ASP A 120 -17.95 31.40 -9.17
N PRO A 121 -17.88 32.48 -9.98
CA PRO A 121 -17.93 33.88 -9.50
C PRO A 121 -19.20 34.23 -8.73
N ASP A 122 -20.31 33.58 -9.03
CA ASP A 122 -21.59 33.74 -8.32
C ASP A 122 -21.65 33.03 -6.97
N GLY A 123 -20.57 32.34 -6.57
CA GLY A 123 -20.49 31.55 -5.35
C GLY A 123 -20.98 30.11 -5.48
N THR A 124 -21.49 29.72 -6.65
CA THR A 124 -21.95 28.34 -6.89
C THR A 124 -20.80 27.36 -6.82
N GLN A 125 -20.94 26.35 -5.96
CA GLN A 125 -19.95 25.26 -5.84
C GLN A 125 -20.36 24.06 -6.67
N ARG A 126 -19.42 23.55 -7.48
CA ARG A 126 -19.62 22.39 -8.35
C ARG A 126 -18.56 21.33 -8.11
N VAL A 127 -18.95 20.06 -8.06
CA VAL A 127 -18.01 18.94 -8.13
C VAL A 127 -17.58 18.76 -9.60
N LEU A 128 -16.28 18.81 -9.84
CA LEU A 128 -15.71 18.55 -11.17
C LEU A 128 -15.30 17.10 -11.37
N ILE A 129 -14.59 16.55 -10.40
CA ILE A 129 -14.11 15.17 -10.40
C ILE A 129 -14.44 14.55 -9.04
N ASP A 130 -15.13 13.42 -9.08
CA ASP A 130 -15.43 12.58 -7.92
C ASP A 130 -14.96 11.16 -8.26
N PRO A 131 -13.80 10.71 -7.76
CA PRO A 131 -13.27 9.39 -8.07
C PRO A 131 -14.24 8.25 -7.73
N ALA A 132 -14.97 8.35 -6.62
CA ALA A 132 -15.93 7.33 -6.19
C ALA A 132 -17.15 7.20 -7.13
N LYS A 133 -17.52 8.28 -7.86
CA LYS A 133 -18.55 8.22 -8.90
C LYS A 133 -18.04 7.68 -10.22
N ILE A 134 -16.75 7.88 -10.51
CA ILE A 134 -16.10 7.34 -11.71
C ILE A 134 -15.91 5.84 -11.54
N ASP A 135 -15.43 5.41 -10.36
CA ASP A 135 -15.16 4.02 -10.05
C ASP A 135 -15.65 3.68 -8.63
N PRO A 136 -16.82 3.05 -8.49
CA PRO A 136 -17.35 2.64 -7.20
C PRO A 136 -16.53 1.57 -6.47
N SER A 137 -15.57 0.91 -7.14
CA SER A 137 -14.65 -0.03 -6.49
C SER A 137 -13.67 0.66 -5.53
N GLY A 138 -13.51 1.99 -5.66
CA GLY A 138 -12.58 2.78 -4.83
C GLY A 138 -11.11 2.65 -5.23
N LEU A 139 -10.80 1.97 -6.34
CA LEU A 139 -9.42 1.79 -6.81
C LEU A 139 -8.91 2.98 -7.63
N THR A 140 -9.80 3.86 -8.09
CA THR A 140 -9.42 5.04 -8.89
C THR A 140 -9.13 6.24 -8.00
N THR A 141 -7.97 6.87 -8.23
CA THR A 141 -7.54 8.11 -7.54
C THR A 141 -7.33 9.25 -8.53
N LEU A 142 -7.49 10.49 -8.06
CA LEU A 142 -7.14 11.70 -8.80
C LEU A 142 -5.72 12.13 -8.39
N ASP A 143 -4.74 11.90 -9.26
CA ASP A 143 -3.32 12.10 -8.96
C ASP A 143 -2.86 13.51 -9.24
N ALA A 144 -3.32 14.10 -10.35
CA ALA A 144 -2.95 15.45 -10.75
C ALA A 144 -4.13 16.15 -11.41
N TRP A 145 -4.16 17.46 -11.28
CA TRP A 145 -5.12 18.31 -11.96
C TRP A 145 -4.59 19.72 -12.17
N GLN A 146 -4.95 20.34 -13.27
CA GLN A 146 -4.53 21.68 -13.64
C GLN A 146 -5.62 22.41 -14.44
N PRO A 147 -6.21 23.49 -13.93
CA PRO A 147 -7.07 24.35 -14.71
C PRO A 147 -6.26 25.24 -15.64
N ASP A 148 -6.79 25.57 -16.82
CA ASP A 148 -6.21 26.53 -17.72
C ASP A 148 -6.17 27.94 -17.10
N LYS A 149 -5.45 28.87 -17.74
CA LYS A 149 -5.31 30.24 -17.21
C LYS A 149 -6.62 30.98 -17.03
N GLN A 150 -7.64 30.65 -17.81
CA GLN A 150 -8.97 31.28 -17.78
C GLN A 150 -9.96 30.53 -16.90
N GLY A 151 -9.60 29.34 -16.36
CA GLY A 151 -10.49 28.51 -15.54
C GLY A 151 -11.67 27.90 -16.31
N ARG A 152 -11.52 27.70 -17.62
CA ARG A 152 -12.59 27.16 -18.49
C ARG A 152 -12.37 25.70 -18.87
N GLN A 153 -11.13 25.25 -18.86
CA GLN A 153 -10.73 23.88 -19.14
C GLN A 153 -9.95 23.31 -17.97
N LEU A 154 -10.03 22.00 -17.79
CA LEU A 154 -9.33 21.25 -16.76
C LEU A 154 -8.64 20.05 -17.39
N ALA A 155 -7.32 19.95 -17.21
CA ALA A 155 -6.59 18.73 -17.45
C ALA A 155 -6.45 17.98 -16.11
N TYR A 156 -6.60 16.65 -16.13
CA TYR A 156 -6.43 15.83 -14.92
C TYR A 156 -5.91 14.45 -15.29
N GLN A 157 -5.36 13.77 -14.30
CA GLN A 157 -4.84 12.41 -14.39
C GLN A 157 -5.53 11.54 -13.34
N LEU A 158 -6.02 10.39 -13.78
CA LEU A 158 -6.51 9.33 -12.90
C LEU A 158 -5.57 8.13 -12.98
N SER A 159 -5.41 7.42 -11.87
CA SER A 159 -4.78 6.10 -11.84
C SER A 159 -5.71 5.07 -11.22
N VAL A 160 -5.53 3.80 -11.59
CA VAL A 160 -6.31 2.67 -11.09
C VAL A 160 -5.37 1.72 -10.38
N GLY A 161 -5.63 1.43 -9.10
CA GLY A 161 -4.81 0.51 -8.31
C GLY A 161 -3.37 0.99 -8.06
N GLY A 162 -3.09 2.30 -8.24
CA GLY A 162 -1.77 2.89 -8.00
C GLY A 162 -0.76 2.68 -9.14
N THR A 163 -1.23 2.38 -10.35
CA THR A 163 -0.40 2.23 -11.57
C THR A 163 -0.66 3.34 -12.57
#